data_06f43481fe07a2904d003e1a61ea7d7b
#
_entry.id   06f43481fe07a2904d003e1a61ea7d7b
#
_cell.length_a   1.000
_cell.length_b   1.000
_cell.length_c   1.000
_cell.angle_alpha   90.00
_cell.angle_beta   90.00
_cell.angle_gamma   90.00
#
_symmetry.space_group_name_H-M   'P 1'
#
loop_
_entity.id
_entity.type
_entity.pdbx_description
1 polymer ?
#
loop_
_entity_poly.entity_id
_entity_poly.type
_entity_poly.pdbx_seq_one_letter_code
_entity_poly.pdbx_strand_id
1 'polypeptide(L)'
;MSTKNLIVAFGGVSPEHEVSVLSAIQAISSMEQSSYNLVPLYITKSGKWLSGDALLNLENYKDLNALEKQAFNCAFVKDEIGRTHLKQQDATGMFSKPKSFPVYAVLCAFHGSGGENGSFQGICDFYNVPYTGSDVLASSLGMNKVKAKQLCVANEIPVTDSLDFYESNWETDQDTILKEAEMIGYPLIVKPCSLGSSIGVAKADSKEELIDAVEIAFRYDAHVLVEEAIHPLMEINCSVLGTPENCRASVCEKPLGSSETLSFQDKYQSGEGADKGMASADRVIPADISAKLTEEIREL
;
A
#
# COMPACT_ATOMS: atom_id res chain seq x y z
N MET A 1 -25.92 -2.93 23.86
CA MET A 1 -25.09 -1.87 23.25
C MET A 1 -25.34 -1.91 21.77
N SER A 2 -25.54 -0.78 21.08
CA SER A 2 -25.66 -0.78 19.61
C SER A 2 -24.35 -1.26 19.00
N THR A 3 -24.41 -2.17 18.04
CA THR A 3 -23.25 -2.68 17.31
C THR A 3 -22.57 -1.50 16.58
N LYS A 4 -21.26 -1.34 16.75
CA LYS A 4 -20.48 -0.27 16.12
C LYS A 4 -20.18 -0.64 14.67
N ASN A 5 -20.39 0.27 13.72
CA ASN A 5 -20.05 0.03 12.32
C ASN A 5 -18.57 0.33 12.09
N LEU A 6 -17.81 -0.68 11.71
CA LEU A 6 -16.45 -0.57 11.22
C LEU A 6 -16.51 -0.59 9.69
N ILE A 7 -16.12 0.52 9.07
CA ILE A 7 -16.03 0.60 7.62
C ILE A 7 -14.73 -0.07 7.18
N VAL A 8 -14.80 -1.05 6.29
CA VAL A 8 -13.61 -1.64 5.66
C VAL A 8 -13.45 -1.00 4.29
N ALA A 9 -12.44 -0.13 4.16
CA ALA A 9 -12.20 0.64 2.94
C ALA A 9 -11.08 0.00 2.11
N PHE A 10 -11.33 -0.22 0.81
CA PHE A 10 -10.42 -0.95 -0.07
C PHE A 10 -10.67 -0.66 -1.57
N GLY A 11 -9.81 -1.21 -2.43
CA GLY A 11 -9.80 -0.98 -3.86
C GLY A 11 -8.91 0.22 -4.21
N GLY A 12 -9.47 1.25 -4.83
CA GLY A 12 -8.78 2.50 -5.16
C GLY A 12 -8.32 2.59 -6.62
N VAL A 13 -7.96 3.79 -7.03
CA VAL A 13 -7.35 4.08 -8.33
C VAL A 13 -5.85 3.82 -8.22
N SER A 14 -5.49 2.54 -8.25
CA SER A 14 -4.12 2.07 -8.02
C SER A 14 -3.83 0.85 -8.90
N PRO A 15 -2.59 0.66 -9.36
CA PRO A 15 -2.18 -0.59 -9.98
C PRO A 15 -2.29 -1.81 -9.06
N GLU A 16 -2.34 -1.59 -7.73
CA GLU A 16 -2.46 -2.61 -6.69
C GLU A 16 -3.92 -2.87 -6.26
N HIS A 17 -4.89 -2.43 -7.07
CA HIS A 17 -6.33 -2.51 -6.77
C HIS A 17 -6.81 -3.91 -6.37
N GLU A 18 -6.43 -4.93 -7.14
CA GLU A 18 -6.82 -6.32 -6.89
C GLU A 18 -6.22 -6.86 -5.60
N VAL A 19 -5.00 -6.46 -5.27
CA VAL A 19 -4.34 -6.82 -4.00
C VAL A 19 -5.11 -6.24 -2.82
N SER A 20 -5.57 -4.99 -2.95
CA SER A 20 -6.40 -4.34 -1.94
C SER A 20 -7.73 -5.08 -1.72
N VAL A 21 -8.37 -5.55 -2.79
CA VAL A 21 -9.60 -6.37 -2.69
C VAL A 21 -9.32 -7.65 -1.91
N LEU A 22 -8.25 -8.38 -2.25
CA LEU A 22 -7.88 -9.63 -1.55
C LEU A 22 -7.62 -9.39 -0.07
N SER A 23 -6.82 -8.36 0.27
CA SER A 23 -6.51 -8.01 1.65
C SER A 23 -7.76 -7.66 2.46
N ALA A 24 -8.70 -6.91 1.87
CA ALA A 24 -9.94 -6.57 2.54
C ALA A 24 -10.82 -7.79 2.82
N ILE A 25 -10.99 -8.68 1.86
CA ILE A 25 -11.80 -9.90 2.02
C ILE A 25 -11.17 -10.82 3.08
N GLN A 26 -9.84 -10.96 3.11
CA GLN A 26 -9.13 -11.72 4.14
C GLN A 26 -9.32 -11.09 5.53
N ALA A 27 -9.19 -9.78 5.65
CA ALA A 27 -9.42 -9.06 6.90
C ALA A 27 -10.86 -9.24 7.40
N ILE A 28 -11.85 -9.07 6.52
CA ILE A 28 -13.27 -9.27 6.83
C ILE A 28 -13.52 -10.70 7.33
N SER A 29 -13.03 -11.71 6.60
CA SER A 29 -13.19 -13.13 6.98
C SER A 29 -12.56 -13.45 8.33
N SER A 30 -11.41 -12.83 8.64
CA SER A 30 -10.73 -12.98 9.93
C SER A 30 -11.48 -12.32 11.09
N MET A 31 -12.38 -11.37 10.80
CA MET A 31 -13.12 -10.59 11.78
C MET A 31 -14.59 -11.03 11.94
N GLU A 32 -15.03 -12.13 11.33
CA GLU A 32 -16.44 -12.60 11.35
C GLU A 32 -17.05 -12.72 12.74
N GLN A 33 -16.23 -13.00 13.78
CA GLN A 33 -16.66 -13.06 15.17
C GLN A 33 -16.45 -11.75 15.96
N SER A 34 -16.21 -10.65 15.27
CA SER A 34 -15.95 -9.36 15.91
C SER A 34 -17.21 -8.75 16.53
N SER A 35 -17.01 -7.85 17.51
CA SER A 35 -18.07 -7.06 18.12
C SER A 35 -18.56 -5.92 17.19
N TYR A 36 -18.07 -5.86 15.96
CA TYR A 36 -18.35 -4.82 14.99
C TYR A 36 -19.28 -5.31 13.89
N ASN A 37 -20.12 -4.40 13.39
CA ASN A 37 -20.80 -4.59 12.12
C ASN A 37 -19.86 -4.11 11.01
N LEU A 38 -19.37 -5.04 10.17
CA LEU A 38 -18.44 -4.74 9.09
C LEU A 38 -19.22 -4.22 7.88
N VAL A 39 -18.90 -3.01 7.44
CA VAL A 39 -19.53 -2.36 6.29
C VAL A 39 -18.46 -2.12 5.22
N PRO A 40 -18.54 -2.79 4.05
CA PRO A 40 -17.56 -2.58 2.99
C PRO A 40 -17.72 -1.20 2.36
N LEU A 41 -16.58 -0.56 2.09
CA LEU A 41 -16.45 0.63 1.26
C LEU A 41 -15.44 0.33 0.15
N TYR A 42 -15.96 -0.04 -1.00
CA TYR A 42 -15.15 -0.34 -2.17
C TYR A 42 -15.01 0.89 -3.07
N ILE A 43 -13.78 1.29 -3.32
CA ILE A 43 -13.45 2.33 -4.29
C ILE A 43 -13.06 1.65 -5.60
N THR A 44 -13.82 1.90 -6.66
CA THR A 44 -13.56 1.31 -7.98
C THR A 44 -12.31 1.89 -8.63
N LYS A 45 -11.81 1.27 -9.70
CA LYS A 45 -10.72 1.83 -10.53
C LYS A 45 -11.05 3.20 -11.16
N SER A 46 -12.34 3.53 -11.28
CA SER A 46 -12.80 4.85 -11.74
C SER A 46 -13.02 5.86 -10.62
N GLY A 47 -12.75 5.48 -9.36
CA GLY A 47 -12.91 6.35 -8.19
C GLY A 47 -14.33 6.43 -7.63
N LYS A 48 -15.29 5.60 -8.08
CA LYS A 48 -16.62 5.52 -7.48
C LYS A 48 -16.55 4.84 -6.13
N TRP A 49 -17.33 5.33 -5.18
CA TRP A 49 -17.48 4.72 -3.86
C TRP A 49 -18.74 3.87 -3.81
N LEU A 50 -18.56 2.58 -3.56
CA LEU A 50 -19.63 1.60 -3.51
C LEU A 50 -19.70 0.90 -2.17
N SER A 51 -20.91 0.53 -1.73
CA SER A 51 -21.13 -0.30 -0.55
C SER A 51 -22.25 -1.31 -0.81
N GLY A 52 -22.29 -2.39 -0.01
CA GLY A 52 -23.32 -3.43 -0.10
C GLY A 52 -22.74 -4.83 0.07
N ASP A 53 -23.63 -5.77 0.42
CA ASP A 53 -23.24 -7.14 0.82
C ASP A 53 -22.57 -7.94 -0.32
N ALA A 54 -22.89 -7.60 -1.59
CA ALA A 54 -22.26 -8.24 -2.76
C ALA A 54 -20.74 -8.06 -2.80
N LEU A 55 -20.22 -6.99 -2.18
CA LEU A 55 -18.79 -6.69 -2.08
C LEU A 55 -18.03 -7.59 -1.10
N LEU A 56 -18.73 -8.38 -0.29
CA LEU A 56 -18.13 -9.31 0.67
C LEU A 56 -17.73 -10.67 0.04
N ASN A 57 -18.14 -10.92 -1.20
CA ASN A 57 -17.86 -12.17 -1.89
C ASN A 57 -16.85 -11.95 -3.02
N LEU A 58 -15.66 -12.54 -2.90
CA LEU A 58 -14.56 -12.42 -3.86
C LEU A 58 -14.96 -12.86 -5.29
N GLU A 59 -15.83 -13.88 -5.41
CA GLU A 59 -16.31 -14.37 -6.72
C GLU A 59 -17.00 -13.29 -7.57
N ASN A 60 -17.63 -12.31 -6.92
CA ASN A 60 -18.34 -11.25 -7.61
C ASN A 60 -17.39 -10.26 -8.33
N TYR A 61 -16.09 -10.23 -7.94
CA TYR A 61 -15.10 -9.38 -8.58
C TYR A 61 -14.62 -9.90 -9.95
N LYS A 62 -15.03 -11.10 -10.34
CA LYS A 62 -14.82 -11.63 -11.70
C LYS A 62 -15.61 -10.86 -12.77
N ASP A 63 -16.73 -10.23 -12.40
CA ASP A 63 -17.52 -9.36 -13.27
C ASP A 63 -17.84 -8.04 -12.55
N LEU A 64 -16.96 -7.07 -12.69
CA LEU A 64 -17.09 -5.76 -12.04
C LEU A 64 -18.36 -5.00 -12.48
N ASN A 65 -18.84 -5.20 -13.73
CA ASN A 65 -20.06 -4.55 -14.19
C ASN A 65 -21.32 -5.13 -13.51
N ALA A 66 -21.34 -6.43 -13.27
CA ALA A 66 -22.41 -7.07 -12.50
C ALA A 66 -22.33 -6.69 -11.02
N LEU A 67 -21.13 -6.61 -10.46
CA LEU A 67 -20.90 -6.21 -9.07
C LEU A 67 -21.36 -4.77 -8.80
N GLU A 68 -21.02 -3.81 -9.67
CA GLU A 68 -21.48 -2.42 -9.55
C GLU A 68 -23.01 -2.28 -9.53
N LYS A 69 -23.74 -3.13 -10.28
CA LYS A 69 -25.21 -3.14 -10.29
C LYS A 69 -25.84 -3.71 -9.02
N GLN A 70 -25.11 -4.55 -8.29
CA GLN A 70 -25.56 -5.15 -7.02
C GLN A 70 -25.19 -4.30 -5.80
N ALA A 71 -24.25 -3.39 -5.95
CA ALA A 71 -23.84 -2.43 -4.95
C ALA A 71 -24.60 -1.10 -5.11
N PHE A 72 -24.45 -0.20 -4.16
CA PHE A 72 -25.02 1.15 -4.23
C PHE A 72 -23.90 2.20 -4.06
N ASN A 73 -24.07 3.35 -4.73
CA ASN A 73 -23.16 4.49 -4.54
C ASN A 73 -23.31 5.06 -3.13
N CYS A 74 -22.21 5.41 -2.51
CA CYS A 74 -22.19 5.96 -1.17
C CYS A 74 -21.18 7.10 -1.03
N ALA A 75 -21.30 7.86 0.05
CA ALA A 75 -20.36 8.90 0.42
C ALA A 75 -20.36 9.11 1.94
N PHE A 76 -19.32 9.70 2.49
CA PHE A 76 -19.36 10.25 3.83
C PHE A 76 -20.22 11.51 3.85
N VAL A 77 -21.12 11.60 4.82
CA VAL A 77 -21.95 12.77 5.09
C VAL A 77 -22.03 12.99 6.59
N LYS A 78 -22.15 14.25 7.03
CA LYS A 78 -22.40 14.59 8.43
C LYS A 78 -23.90 14.71 8.69
N ASP A 79 -24.36 14.19 9.82
CA ASP A 79 -25.72 14.42 10.31
C ASP A 79 -25.85 15.80 10.98
N GLU A 80 -27.05 16.13 11.46
CA GLU A 80 -27.38 17.43 12.08
C GLU A 80 -26.57 17.72 13.35
N ILE A 81 -26.01 16.69 13.98
CA ILE A 81 -25.18 16.81 15.19
C ILE A 81 -23.69 16.57 14.91
N GLY A 82 -23.32 16.58 13.62
CA GLY A 82 -21.92 16.51 13.17
C GLY A 82 -21.28 15.11 13.15
N ARG A 83 -22.07 14.03 13.36
CA ARG A 83 -21.53 12.65 13.25
C ARG A 83 -21.43 12.23 11.79
N THR A 84 -20.36 11.56 11.45
CA THR A 84 -20.16 11.04 10.08
C THR A 84 -20.89 9.73 9.87
N HIS A 85 -21.54 9.63 8.72
CA HIS A 85 -22.21 8.42 8.22
C HIS A 85 -21.68 8.05 6.85
N LEU A 86 -21.53 6.75 6.58
CA LEU A 86 -21.48 6.24 5.21
C LEU A 86 -22.91 6.10 4.71
N LYS A 87 -23.30 6.93 3.74
CA LYS A 87 -24.70 7.06 3.31
C LYS A 87 -24.86 6.76 1.82
N GLN A 88 -25.86 5.96 1.50
CA GLN A 88 -26.28 5.69 0.13
C GLN A 88 -26.70 6.99 -0.57
N GLN A 89 -26.25 7.19 -1.80
CA GLN A 89 -26.52 8.38 -2.62
C GLN A 89 -27.57 8.13 -3.69
N ASP A 90 -27.75 6.89 -4.14
CA ASP A 90 -28.72 6.55 -5.17
C ASP A 90 -30.16 6.66 -4.65
N ALA A 91 -31.07 7.10 -5.50
CA ALA A 91 -32.48 7.08 -5.21
C ALA A 91 -33.01 5.64 -5.14
N THR A 92 -33.55 5.27 -4.00
CA THR A 92 -34.04 3.90 -3.72
C THR A 92 -35.54 3.74 -3.94
N GLY A 93 -36.12 4.48 -4.89
CA GLY A 93 -37.58 4.49 -5.14
C GLY A 93 -38.36 5.37 -4.16
N MET A 94 -39.64 5.59 -4.47
CA MET A 94 -40.48 6.61 -3.84
C MET A 94 -40.77 6.38 -2.33
N PHE A 95 -40.55 5.16 -1.82
CA PHE A 95 -40.87 4.77 -0.43
C PHE A 95 -39.72 4.15 0.36
N SER A 96 -38.53 3.96 -0.21
CA SER A 96 -37.39 3.40 0.52
C SER A 96 -36.46 4.47 1.04
N LYS A 97 -36.06 4.33 2.30
CA LYS A 97 -35.05 5.22 2.90
C LYS A 97 -33.65 4.78 2.45
N PRO A 98 -32.76 5.71 2.08
CA PRO A 98 -31.38 5.37 1.77
C PRO A 98 -30.67 4.74 2.98
N LYS A 99 -29.86 3.73 2.72
CA LYS A 99 -29.03 3.09 3.76
C LYS A 99 -28.06 4.12 4.36
N SER A 100 -27.87 4.07 5.67
CA SER A 100 -27.02 5.01 6.40
C SER A 100 -26.38 4.31 7.59
N PHE A 101 -25.06 4.31 7.65
CA PHE A 101 -24.26 3.66 8.66
C PHE A 101 -23.45 4.70 9.44
N PRO A 102 -23.80 5.00 10.71
CA PRO A 102 -22.93 5.82 11.55
C PRO A 102 -21.53 5.22 11.62
N VAL A 103 -20.52 5.99 11.25
CA VAL A 103 -19.13 5.49 11.19
C VAL A 103 -18.52 5.52 12.58
N TYR A 104 -18.05 4.36 13.04
CA TYR A 104 -17.27 4.29 14.30
C TYR A 104 -15.79 4.48 14.01
N ALA A 105 -15.25 3.76 13.04
CA ALA A 105 -13.87 3.87 12.54
C ALA A 105 -13.78 3.28 11.14
N VAL A 106 -12.65 3.50 10.48
CA VAL A 106 -12.32 2.87 9.19
C VAL A 106 -11.12 1.94 9.35
N LEU A 107 -11.25 0.71 8.88
CA LEU A 107 -10.12 -0.18 8.60
C LEU A 107 -9.66 0.10 7.16
N CYS A 108 -8.47 0.65 7.00
CA CYS A 108 -7.86 0.89 5.70
C CYS A 108 -7.17 -0.38 5.21
N ALA A 109 -7.73 -1.01 4.17
CA ALA A 109 -7.19 -2.21 3.52
C ALA A 109 -6.73 -1.91 2.09
N PHE A 110 -6.27 -0.69 1.86
CA PHE A 110 -5.74 -0.26 0.57
C PHE A 110 -4.32 -0.79 0.33
N HIS A 111 -3.95 -0.84 -0.96
CA HIS A 111 -2.59 -0.97 -1.42
C HIS A 111 -2.30 0.11 -2.48
N GLY A 112 -1.14 0.74 -2.37
CA GLY A 112 -0.67 1.74 -3.30
C GLY A 112 -1.31 3.12 -3.14
N SER A 113 -1.21 3.91 -4.20
CA SER A 113 -1.65 5.30 -4.22
C SER A 113 -3.15 5.46 -3.96
N GLY A 114 -3.51 6.59 -3.36
CA GLY A 114 -4.89 6.90 -2.96
C GLY A 114 -5.26 6.37 -1.57
N GLY A 115 -4.68 5.26 -1.11
CA GLY A 115 -4.94 4.66 0.18
C GLY A 115 -3.74 4.63 1.14
N GLU A 116 -2.51 4.48 0.62
CA GLU A 116 -1.30 4.45 1.44
C GLU A 116 -0.49 5.76 1.40
N ASN A 117 -0.84 6.69 0.53
CA ASN A 117 -0.14 7.96 0.35
C ASN A 117 -0.71 9.15 1.15
N GLY A 118 -1.61 8.91 2.10
CA GLY A 118 -2.25 9.95 2.91
C GLY A 118 -3.53 10.55 2.32
N SER A 119 -3.90 10.25 1.07
CA SER A 119 -5.07 10.84 0.42
C SER A 119 -6.38 10.44 1.09
N PHE A 120 -6.58 9.14 1.34
CA PHE A 120 -7.78 8.64 2.01
C PHE A 120 -7.80 9.00 3.51
N GLN A 121 -6.64 8.98 4.14
CA GLN A 121 -6.45 9.43 5.51
C GLN A 121 -6.89 10.90 5.67
N GLY A 122 -6.52 11.77 4.72
CA GLY A 122 -6.97 13.17 4.71
C GLY A 122 -8.48 13.32 4.57
N ILE A 123 -9.15 12.44 3.82
CA ILE A 123 -10.62 12.40 3.78
C ILE A 123 -11.17 12.01 5.17
N CYS A 124 -10.61 11.01 5.83
CA CYS A 124 -11.03 10.60 7.17
C CYS A 124 -10.86 11.75 8.17
N ASP A 125 -9.73 12.45 8.14
CA ASP A 125 -9.46 13.61 9.00
C ASP A 125 -10.47 14.73 8.74
N PHE A 126 -10.75 15.06 7.48
CA PHE A 126 -11.73 16.08 7.12
C PHE A 126 -13.14 15.77 7.66
N TYR A 127 -13.51 14.50 7.68
CA TYR A 127 -14.78 14.04 8.23
C TYR A 127 -14.73 13.74 9.73
N ASN A 128 -13.57 13.87 10.39
CA ASN A 128 -13.33 13.51 11.78
C ASN A 128 -13.71 12.05 12.08
N VAL A 129 -13.17 11.13 11.28
CA VAL A 129 -13.37 9.68 11.37
C VAL A 129 -12.06 9.03 11.77
N PRO A 130 -12.00 8.27 12.87
CA PRO A 130 -10.83 7.46 13.20
C PRO A 130 -10.56 6.39 12.13
N TYR A 131 -9.29 6.13 11.84
CA TYR A 131 -8.86 5.11 10.87
C TYR A 131 -7.63 4.36 11.37
N THR A 132 -7.37 3.19 10.76
CA THR A 132 -6.17 2.40 11.02
C THR A 132 -5.04 2.82 10.08
N GLY A 133 -3.80 2.65 10.55
CA GLY A 133 -2.58 2.96 9.80
C GLY A 133 -1.99 4.31 10.20
N SER A 134 -1.00 4.75 9.44
CA SER A 134 -0.28 6.00 9.66
C SER A 134 -1.13 7.21 9.27
N ASP A 135 -0.83 8.37 9.84
CA ASP A 135 -1.48 9.65 9.50
C ASP A 135 -1.10 10.14 8.08
N VAL A 136 -1.66 11.28 7.69
CA VAL A 136 -1.44 11.88 6.36
C VAL A 136 0.03 12.15 6.11
N LEU A 137 0.75 12.71 7.10
CA LEU A 137 2.15 13.09 6.94
C LEU A 137 3.04 11.86 6.79
N ALA A 138 2.93 10.92 7.71
CA ALA A 138 3.73 9.69 7.69
C ALA A 138 3.45 8.85 6.44
N SER A 139 2.18 8.72 6.04
CA SER A 139 1.78 8.02 4.81
C SER A 139 2.38 8.68 3.55
N SER A 140 2.32 10.00 3.44
CA SER A 140 2.86 10.72 2.29
C SER A 140 4.38 10.63 2.19
N LEU A 141 5.08 10.75 3.32
CA LEU A 141 6.53 10.64 3.38
C LEU A 141 7.00 9.20 3.12
N GLY A 142 6.33 8.22 3.73
CA GLY A 142 6.67 6.80 3.58
C GLY A 142 6.42 6.27 2.17
N MET A 143 5.40 6.79 1.45
CA MET A 143 5.13 6.39 0.07
C MET A 143 6.22 6.88 -0.90
N ASN A 144 6.85 8.01 -0.65
CA ASN A 144 7.90 8.54 -1.50
C ASN A 144 9.29 8.03 -1.04
N LYS A 145 9.89 7.14 -1.83
CA LYS A 145 11.17 6.48 -1.49
C LYS A 145 12.31 7.46 -1.21
N VAL A 146 12.37 8.57 -1.97
CA VAL A 146 13.40 9.60 -1.78
C VAL A 146 13.21 10.31 -0.44
N LYS A 147 11.97 10.69 -0.10
CA LYS A 147 11.66 11.34 1.17
C LYS A 147 11.87 10.41 2.36
N ALA A 148 11.48 9.13 2.21
CA ALA A 148 11.75 8.11 3.22
C ALA A 148 13.26 7.94 3.46
N LYS A 149 14.08 7.84 2.40
CA LYS A 149 15.55 7.78 2.53
C LYS A 149 16.13 9.04 3.20
N GLN A 150 15.64 10.23 2.82
CA GLN A 150 16.08 11.48 3.45
C GLN A 150 15.78 11.51 4.96
N LEU A 151 14.62 11.00 5.36
CA LEU A 151 14.28 10.85 6.78
C LEU A 151 15.18 9.83 7.49
N CYS A 152 15.45 8.70 6.85
CA CYS A 152 16.38 7.70 7.39
C CYS A 152 17.76 8.32 7.64
N VAL A 153 18.33 9.01 6.64
CA VAL A 153 19.62 9.70 6.76
C VAL A 153 19.60 10.74 7.88
N ALA A 154 18.53 11.55 7.98
CA ALA A 154 18.40 12.58 9.02
C ALA A 154 18.33 11.98 10.45
N ASN A 155 17.97 10.71 10.58
CA ASN A 155 17.90 9.98 11.85
C ASN A 155 19.01 8.93 11.99
N GLU A 156 20.09 9.04 11.21
CA GLU A 156 21.26 8.16 11.25
C GLU A 156 20.95 6.67 10.97
N ILE A 157 19.82 6.39 10.29
CA ILE A 157 19.45 5.06 9.83
C ILE A 157 20.18 4.78 8.51
N PRO A 158 20.95 3.69 8.42
CA PRO A 158 21.69 3.35 7.21
C PRO A 158 20.80 3.14 6.00
N VAL A 159 21.20 3.70 4.85
CA VAL A 159 20.54 3.51 3.55
C VAL A 159 21.61 3.24 2.48
N THR A 160 21.20 2.61 1.38
CA THR A 160 22.05 2.43 0.19
C THR A 160 22.36 3.78 -0.46
N ASP A 161 23.53 3.90 -1.09
CA ASP A 161 23.87 5.05 -1.94
C ASP A 161 22.87 5.16 -3.07
N SER A 162 22.46 6.39 -3.39
CA SER A 162 21.41 6.62 -4.39
C SER A 162 21.45 8.01 -4.97
N LEU A 163 20.87 8.15 -6.15
CA LEU A 163 20.52 9.43 -6.77
C LEU A 163 19.08 9.42 -7.19
N ASP A 164 18.46 10.59 -7.29
CA ASP A 164 17.09 10.74 -7.77
C ASP A 164 16.98 11.92 -8.74
N PHE A 165 16.08 11.79 -9.70
CA PHE A 165 15.87 12.82 -10.72
C PHE A 165 14.47 12.70 -11.31
N TYR A 166 14.01 13.85 -11.86
CA TYR A 166 12.77 13.91 -12.62
C TYR A 166 13.01 13.64 -14.11
N GLU A 167 11.99 13.23 -14.82
CA GLU A 167 12.01 13.01 -16.27
C GLU A 167 12.57 14.23 -17.03
N SER A 168 12.20 15.45 -16.62
CA SER A 168 12.74 16.68 -17.20
C SER A 168 14.27 16.86 -17.01
N ASN A 169 14.84 16.34 -15.93
CA ASN A 169 16.29 16.34 -15.74
C ASN A 169 16.96 15.29 -16.65
N TRP A 170 16.31 14.12 -16.80
CA TRP A 170 16.78 13.08 -17.70
C TRP A 170 16.84 13.53 -19.16
N GLU A 171 15.82 14.28 -19.61
CA GLU A 171 15.77 14.83 -20.97
C GLU A 171 16.85 15.91 -21.22
N THR A 172 17.26 16.66 -20.20
CA THR A 172 18.17 17.81 -20.36
C THR A 172 19.61 17.53 -19.97
N ASP A 173 19.86 16.59 -19.06
CA ASP A 173 21.21 16.34 -18.49
C ASP A 173 21.51 14.85 -18.23
N GLN A 174 21.10 14.00 -19.17
CA GLN A 174 21.27 12.55 -19.09
C GLN A 174 22.71 12.12 -18.85
N ASP A 175 23.66 12.79 -19.53
CA ASP A 175 25.09 12.44 -19.41
C ASP A 175 25.64 12.67 -17.99
N THR A 176 25.19 13.68 -17.28
CA THR A 176 25.59 13.92 -15.89
C THR A 176 24.98 12.86 -14.97
N ILE A 177 23.69 12.58 -15.12
CA ILE A 177 22.99 11.55 -14.33
C ILE A 177 23.66 10.18 -14.51
N LEU A 178 24.00 9.81 -15.73
CA LEU A 178 24.69 8.54 -16.00
C LEU A 178 26.06 8.48 -15.35
N LYS A 179 26.83 9.57 -15.31
CA LYS A 179 28.12 9.64 -14.60
C LYS A 179 27.96 9.52 -13.10
N GLU A 180 26.93 10.16 -12.51
CA GLU A 180 26.63 10.04 -11.09
C GLU A 180 26.22 8.61 -10.73
N ALA A 181 25.42 7.95 -11.57
CA ALA A 181 25.08 6.54 -11.40
C ALA A 181 26.31 5.61 -11.50
N GLU A 182 27.22 5.87 -12.44
CA GLU A 182 28.49 5.14 -12.56
C GLU A 182 29.38 5.30 -11.30
N MET A 183 29.29 6.42 -10.58
CA MET A 183 30.04 6.62 -9.33
C MET A 183 29.46 5.79 -8.16
N ILE A 184 28.17 5.49 -8.16
CA ILE A 184 27.56 4.53 -7.20
C ILE A 184 28.08 3.12 -7.53
N GLY A 185 28.14 2.74 -8.81
CA GLY A 185 28.64 1.47 -9.29
C GLY A 185 27.56 0.43 -9.55
N TYR A 186 27.74 -0.35 -10.61
CA TYR A 186 26.83 -1.45 -10.97
C TYR A 186 27.07 -2.70 -10.09
N PRO A 187 26.02 -3.50 -9.81
CA PRO A 187 24.65 -3.35 -10.29
C PRO A 187 23.86 -2.28 -9.54
N LEU A 188 22.88 -1.68 -10.24
CA LEU A 188 21.98 -0.67 -9.72
C LEU A 188 20.53 -1.17 -9.73
N ILE A 189 19.69 -0.62 -8.85
CA ILE A 189 18.24 -0.81 -8.86
C ILE A 189 17.56 0.50 -9.21
N VAL A 190 16.72 0.48 -10.23
CA VAL A 190 15.90 1.62 -10.68
C VAL A 190 14.48 1.45 -10.17
N LYS A 191 13.90 2.50 -9.57
CA LYS A 191 12.58 2.45 -8.96
C LYS A 191 11.78 3.72 -9.25
N PRO A 192 10.48 3.62 -9.60
CA PRO A 192 9.56 4.75 -9.47
C PRO A 192 9.48 5.19 -7.99
N CYS A 193 9.49 6.50 -7.72
CA CYS A 193 9.58 7.01 -6.34
C CYS A 193 8.35 6.72 -5.50
N SER A 194 7.14 6.78 -6.09
CA SER A 194 5.88 6.78 -5.34
C SER A 194 4.99 5.56 -5.56
N LEU A 195 5.58 4.43 -5.98
CA LEU A 195 4.84 3.17 -6.19
C LEU A 195 5.35 2.06 -5.27
N GLY A 196 4.45 1.10 -4.99
CA GLY A 196 4.73 -0.12 -4.22
C GLY A 196 4.87 -1.37 -5.08
N SER A 197 4.85 -2.54 -4.43
CA SER A 197 4.75 -3.88 -5.03
C SER A 197 5.75 -4.18 -6.16
N SER A 198 6.91 -3.55 -6.16
CA SER A 198 7.97 -3.68 -7.18
C SER A 198 7.51 -3.32 -8.61
N ILE A 199 6.42 -2.57 -8.77
CA ILE A 199 5.94 -2.12 -10.07
C ILE A 199 6.93 -1.11 -10.65
N GLY A 200 7.42 -1.39 -11.87
CA GLY A 200 8.41 -0.53 -12.55
C GLY A 200 9.82 -0.59 -11.95
N VAL A 201 10.09 -1.51 -11.02
CA VAL A 201 11.43 -1.74 -10.47
C VAL A 201 12.21 -2.65 -11.41
N ALA A 202 13.45 -2.26 -11.72
CA ALA A 202 14.36 -3.03 -12.54
C ALA A 202 15.79 -2.96 -12.01
N LYS A 203 16.56 -4.06 -12.20
CA LYS A 203 18.00 -4.11 -11.98
C LYS A 203 18.72 -3.73 -13.27
N ALA A 204 19.84 -3.05 -13.16
CA ALA A 204 20.72 -2.70 -14.26
C ALA A 204 22.16 -3.11 -13.91
N ASP A 205 22.72 -3.96 -14.73
CA ASP A 205 24.13 -4.43 -14.59
C ASP A 205 25.08 -3.64 -15.53
N SER A 206 24.54 -2.77 -16.38
CA SER A 206 25.28 -1.94 -17.34
C SER A 206 24.59 -0.57 -17.56
N LYS A 207 25.30 0.34 -18.23
CA LYS A 207 24.78 1.65 -18.62
C LYS A 207 23.58 1.54 -19.56
N GLU A 208 23.63 0.63 -20.50
CA GLU A 208 22.55 0.40 -21.46
C GLU A 208 21.29 -0.10 -20.75
N GLU A 209 21.46 -1.05 -19.84
CA GLU A 209 20.34 -1.54 -19.02
C GLU A 209 19.79 -0.48 -18.08
N LEU A 210 20.64 0.42 -17.56
CA LEU A 210 20.20 1.54 -16.73
C LEU A 210 19.29 2.49 -17.53
N ILE A 211 19.65 2.82 -18.77
CA ILE A 211 18.84 3.66 -19.64
C ILE A 211 17.46 3.02 -19.85
N ASP A 212 17.41 1.75 -20.23
CA ASP A 212 16.17 1.02 -20.45
C ASP A 212 15.30 0.97 -19.18
N ALA A 213 15.92 0.70 -18.03
CA ALA A 213 15.24 0.65 -16.75
C ALA A 213 14.63 2.01 -16.33
N VAL A 214 15.35 3.10 -16.55
CA VAL A 214 14.87 4.46 -16.29
C VAL A 214 13.68 4.80 -17.17
N GLU A 215 13.75 4.50 -18.48
CA GLU A 215 12.64 4.74 -19.40
C GLU A 215 11.39 3.90 -19.06
N ILE A 216 11.59 2.70 -18.53
CA ILE A 216 10.49 1.88 -18.02
C ILE A 216 9.88 2.53 -16.77
N ALA A 217 10.72 2.99 -15.83
CA ALA A 217 10.26 3.60 -14.59
C ALA A 217 9.45 4.87 -14.83
N PHE A 218 9.82 5.71 -15.80
CA PHE A 218 9.08 6.92 -16.19
C PHE A 218 7.67 6.66 -16.75
N ARG A 219 7.37 5.43 -17.19
CA ARG A 219 5.98 5.08 -17.56
C ARG A 219 5.03 5.05 -16.37
N TYR A 220 5.57 5.03 -15.15
CA TYR A 220 4.83 4.90 -13.91
C TYR A 220 4.92 6.12 -12.99
N ASP A 221 6.06 6.81 -12.98
CA ASP A 221 6.28 7.99 -12.13
C ASP A 221 7.27 8.93 -12.82
N ALA A 222 6.97 10.22 -12.84
CA ALA A 222 7.88 11.24 -13.37
C ALA A 222 9.13 11.46 -12.50
N HIS A 223 9.21 10.84 -11.32
CA HIS A 223 10.33 10.91 -10.39
C HIS A 223 10.89 9.49 -10.17
N VAL A 224 12.18 9.31 -10.46
CA VAL A 224 12.87 8.03 -10.40
C VAL A 224 13.99 8.08 -9.37
N LEU A 225 14.14 6.98 -8.63
CA LEU A 225 15.26 6.70 -7.74
C LEU A 225 16.14 5.62 -8.38
N VAL A 226 17.44 5.84 -8.39
CA VAL A 226 18.47 4.85 -8.75
C VAL A 226 19.33 4.61 -7.52
N GLU A 227 19.50 3.38 -7.11
CA GLU A 227 20.27 3.04 -5.90
C GLU A 227 21.16 1.81 -6.08
N GLU A 228 22.17 1.69 -5.23
CA GLU A 228 23.03 0.53 -5.12
C GLU A 228 22.21 -0.76 -4.93
N ALA A 229 22.52 -1.80 -5.69
CA ALA A 229 21.97 -3.13 -5.48
C ALA A 229 22.76 -3.89 -4.43
N ILE A 230 22.13 -4.23 -3.32
CA ILE A 230 22.77 -5.03 -2.27
C ILE A 230 23.02 -6.45 -2.77
N HIS A 231 24.27 -6.91 -2.68
CA HIS A 231 24.62 -8.26 -3.03
C HIS A 231 25.68 -8.85 -2.05
N PRO A 232 25.47 -10.06 -1.46
CA PRO A 232 24.26 -10.88 -1.56
C PRO A 232 23.07 -10.26 -0.80
N LEU A 233 21.87 -10.37 -1.39
CA LEU A 233 20.65 -9.83 -0.80
C LEU A 233 20.11 -10.76 0.30
N MET A 234 19.77 -10.20 1.45
CA MET A 234 18.95 -10.80 2.49
C MET A 234 17.92 -9.77 2.95
N GLU A 235 16.64 -10.08 2.77
CA GLU A 235 15.56 -9.22 3.23
C GLU A 235 15.08 -9.67 4.62
N ILE A 236 14.92 -8.72 5.52
CA ILE A 236 14.33 -8.94 6.86
C ILE A 236 13.26 -7.89 7.08
N ASN A 237 12.06 -8.34 7.38
CA ASN A 237 10.92 -7.49 7.73
C ASN A 237 10.76 -7.41 9.24
N CYS A 238 10.46 -6.21 9.73
CA CYS A 238 10.04 -5.97 11.10
C CYS A 238 8.92 -4.94 11.10
N SER A 239 7.75 -5.32 11.62
CA SER A 239 6.59 -4.44 11.68
C SER A 239 6.53 -3.70 13.00
N VAL A 240 6.00 -2.47 12.99
CA VAL A 240 5.79 -1.67 14.21
C VAL A 240 4.30 -1.45 14.41
N LEU A 241 3.83 -1.67 15.63
CA LEU A 241 2.45 -1.43 16.04
C LEU A 241 2.41 -0.49 17.25
N GLY A 242 1.62 0.56 17.15
CA GLY A 242 1.40 1.51 18.25
C GLY A 242 1.27 2.95 17.79
N THR A 243 1.56 3.86 18.71
CA THR A 243 1.64 5.31 18.47
C THR A 243 3.08 5.78 18.66
N PRO A 244 3.45 7.01 18.22
CA PRO A 244 4.80 7.53 18.46
C PRO A 244 5.26 7.47 19.92
N GLU A 245 4.31 7.62 20.88
CA GLU A 245 4.61 7.59 22.32
C GLU A 245 4.66 6.17 22.88
N ASN A 246 4.05 5.20 22.20
CA ASN A 246 3.96 3.81 22.69
C ASN A 246 3.84 2.86 21.54
N CYS A 247 4.98 2.48 20.96
CA CYS A 247 5.07 1.51 19.88
C CYS A 247 5.84 0.26 20.31
N ARG A 248 5.63 -0.82 19.56
CA ARG A 248 6.34 -2.08 19.74
C ARG A 248 6.70 -2.68 18.39
N ALA A 249 7.93 -3.15 18.27
CA ALA A 249 8.40 -3.94 17.14
C ALA A 249 7.91 -5.40 17.23
N SER A 250 7.61 -5.99 16.10
CA SER A 250 7.31 -7.41 15.98
C SER A 250 8.57 -8.27 16.14
N VAL A 251 8.42 -9.59 16.05
CA VAL A 251 9.54 -10.48 15.69
C VAL A 251 9.96 -10.20 14.25
N CYS A 252 11.23 -10.45 13.94
CA CYS A 252 11.73 -10.32 12.57
C CYS A 252 11.23 -11.48 11.70
N GLU A 253 10.90 -11.19 10.46
CA GLU A 253 10.50 -12.15 9.43
C GLU A 253 11.51 -12.11 8.27
N LYS A 254 11.90 -13.29 7.78
CA LYS A 254 12.71 -13.45 6.57
C LYS A 254 11.84 -14.05 5.46
N PRO A 255 11.49 -13.27 4.42
CA PRO A 255 10.85 -13.81 3.24
C PRO A 255 11.76 -14.83 2.57
N LEU A 256 11.18 -15.95 2.11
CA LEU A 256 11.88 -16.93 1.28
C LEU A 256 11.44 -16.69 -0.17
N GLY A 257 12.33 -16.12 -0.97
CA GLY A 257 12.08 -15.83 -2.38
C GLY A 257 13.32 -16.05 -3.22
N SER A 258 13.24 -15.77 -4.51
CA SER A 258 14.36 -15.83 -5.43
C SER A 258 15.54 -14.98 -4.93
N SER A 259 16.75 -15.31 -5.33
CA SER A 259 17.99 -14.59 -5.03
C SER A 259 18.03 -13.15 -5.56
N GLU A 260 16.93 -12.67 -6.15
CA GLU A 260 16.71 -11.33 -6.69
C GLU A 260 15.49 -10.69 -6.01
N THR A 261 15.34 -9.36 -6.10
CA THR A 261 14.22 -8.61 -5.52
C THR A 261 12.87 -9.28 -5.83
N LEU A 262 12.05 -9.58 -4.82
CA LEU A 262 10.75 -10.20 -4.99
C LEU A 262 9.88 -9.40 -5.97
N SER A 263 9.53 -10.00 -7.11
CA SER A 263 8.66 -9.39 -8.11
C SER A 263 7.20 -9.31 -7.60
N PHE A 264 6.36 -8.54 -8.29
CA PHE A 264 4.92 -8.52 -8.03
C PHE A 264 4.30 -9.93 -8.11
N GLN A 265 4.75 -10.75 -9.07
CA GLN A 265 4.31 -12.14 -9.22
C GLN A 265 4.72 -13.00 -8.03
N ASP A 266 5.95 -12.84 -7.53
CA ASP A 266 6.44 -13.58 -6.36
C ASP A 266 5.67 -13.21 -5.08
N LYS A 267 5.28 -11.94 -4.96
CA LYS A 267 4.55 -11.43 -3.77
C LYS A 267 3.09 -11.88 -3.73
N TYR A 268 2.42 -11.98 -4.88
CA TYR A 268 0.96 -12.11 -4.92
C TYR A 268 0.42 -13.25 -5.77
N GLN A 269 1.22 -13.85 -6.65
CA GLN A 269 0.77 -14.87 -7.63
C GLN A 269 1.49 -16.21 -7.52
N SER A 270 2.57 -16.33 -6.73
CA SER A 270 3.30 -17.58 -6.55
C SER A 270 2.66 -18.44 -5.45
N GLY A 271 2.11 -19.60 -5.83
CA GLY A 271 1.60 -20.63 -4.92
C GLY A 271 0.31 -21.31 -5.43
N GLU A 272 0.12 -22.58 -5.11
CA GLU A 272 -1.15 -23.28 -5.30
C GLU A 272 -2.22 -22.63 -4.39
N GLY A 273 -3.09 -21.83 -4.98
CA GLY A 273 -4.13 -21.08 -4.30
C GLY A 273 -3.90 -19.58 -4.37
N ALA A 274 -3.99 -18.99 -5.58
CA ALA A 274 -3.92 -17.55 -5.84
C ALA A 274 -4.86 -16.68 -4.98
N ASP A 275 -5.77 -17.30 -4.24
CA ASP A 275 -6.75 -16.66 -3.36
C ASP A 275 -6.16 -16.29 -1.97
N LYS A 276 -4.88 -16.61 -1.68
CA LYS A 276 -4.30 -16.44 -0.34
C LYS A 276 -3.44 -15.17 -0.15
N GLY A 277 -3.18 -14.40 -1.21
CA GLY A 277 -2.38 -13.17 -1.13
C GLY A 277 -1.00 -13.40 -0.50
N MET A 278 -0.41 -12.37 0.10
CA MET A 278 0.90 -12.45 0.79
C MET A 278 0.98 -13.50 1.91
N ALA A 279 -0.14 -13.97 2.42
CA ALA A 279 -0.16 -15.02 3.45
C ALA A 279 0.36 -16.38 2.97
N SER A 280 0.47 -16.60 1.64
CA SER A 280 0.98 -17.83 1.03
C SER A 280 2.47 -17.81 0.70
N ALA A 281 3.15 -16.66 0.80
CA ALA A 281 4.59 -16.60 0.56
C ALA A 281 5.36 -17.35 1.65
N ASP A 282 6.30 -18.20 1.24
CA ASP A 282 7.16 -18.91 2.17
C ASP A 282 8.01 -17.91 2.96
N ARG A 283 8.06 -18.10 4.28
CA ARG A 283 8.80 -17.21 5.19
C ARG A 283 9.28 -17.94 6.42
N VAL A 284 10.34 -17.45 7.04
CA VAL A 284 10.84 -17.91 8.34
C VAL A 284 10.46 -16.88 9.41
N ILE A 285 9.69 -17.30 10.41
CA ILE A 285 9.26 -16.46 11.53
C ILE A 285 9.46 -17.26 12.84
N PRO A 286 10.26 -16.78 13.79
CA PRO A 286 11.20 -15.65 13.67
C PRO A 286 12.30 -15.91 12.65
N ALA A 287 12.86 -14.84 12.05
CA ALA A 287 13.96 -14.94 11.10
C ALA A 287 15.19 -15.64 11.71
N ASP A 288 15.87 -16.48 10.92
CA ASP A 288 17.09 -17.21 11.31
C ASP A 288 18.36 -16.31 11.24
N ILE A 289 18.35 -15.23 12.00
CA ILE A 289 19.44 -14.27 12.12
C ILE A 289 19.98 -14.23 13.55
N SER A 290 21.16 -13.60 13.75
CA SER A 290 21.75 -13.50 15.08
C SER A 290 20.88 -12.69 16.04
N ALA A 291 20.93 -13.01 17.35
CA ALA A 291 20.21 -12.24 18.36
C ALA A 291 20.60 -10.74 18.34
N LYS A 292 21.88 -10.44 18.10
CA LYS A 292 22.39 -9.08 17.98
C LYS A 292 21.73 -8.34 16.81
N LEU A 293 21.70 -8.93 15.63
CA LEU A 293 21.05 -8.33 14.44
C LEU A 293 19.54 -8.18 14.63
N THR A 294 18.89 -9.15 15.30
CA THR A 294 17.46 -9.05 15.65
C THR A 294 17.19 -7.84 16.52
N GLU A 295 18.05 -7.57 17.52
CA GLU A 295 17.90 -6.44 18.42
C GLU A 295 18.15 -5.12 17.68
N GLU A 296 19.22 -5.02 16.90
CA GLU A 296 19.52 -3.85 16.06
C GLU A 296 18.36 -3.49 15.11
N ILE A 297 17.78 -4.47 14.41
CA ILE A 297 16.64 -4.23 13.50
C ILE A 297 15.39 -3.76 14.27
N ARG A 298 15.17 -4.26 15.48
CA ARG A 298 14.00 -3.89 16.29
C ARG A 298 14.14 -2.54 16.99
N GLU A 299 15.34 -2.04 17.11
CA GLU A 299 15.64 -0.71 17.66
C GLU A 299 15.53 0.40 16.61
N LEU A 300 15.78 0.08 15.31
CA LEU A 300 15.57 0.99 14.19
C LEU A 300 14.10 1.33 13.99
#